data_60f67968be81ce5e6ddeac0d3d36d3f1
#
_entry.id   60f67968be81ce5e6ddeac0d3d36d3f1
#
_cell.length_a   1.000
_cell.length_b   1.000
_cell.length_c   1.000
_cell.angle_alpha   90.00
_cell.angle_beta   90.00
_cell.angle_gamma   90.00
#
_symmetry.space_group_name_H-M   'P 1'
#
loop_
_entity.id
_entity.type
_entity.pdbx_description
1 polymer ?
#
loop_
_entity_poly.entity_id
_entity_poly.type
_entity_poly.pdbx_seq_one_letter_code
_entity_poly.pdbx_strand_id
1 'polypeptide(L)'
;MDYIFDKFTEWIKNLLVDGIMNNLSGLFDNVNAKVSEISTQIGSTPQAWNGNIFNMIKNLSDNVILPIAGVILALVMTLDLIQLITDRNNLHDVDTWMFFKWIFKTACAVLVVSHTWDLVMGVFDVAQNVISRSSGIINGTLNIDIASHFADLETRLQAMGIGELLGLWLQSFIVGITMWALSICIFIIAYGRMIEIYLVTSVAPIPMSTMVNREWGQMGQNYLRSLFALGFQGFLIMVCIAIYAVLVQNMIVDTNVSTAIWSCMGYTVLLCFTLFKTGSLAKSVFNAH
;
A
#
# COMPACT_ATOMS: atom_id res chain seq x y z
N MET A 1 -32.01 -33.41 41.41
CA MET A 1 -31.59 -32.05 41.14
C MET A 1 -30.28 -32.03 40.38
N ASP A 2 -29.35 -32.92 40.68
CA ASP A 2 -28.03 -32.97 40.04
C ASP A 2 -28.09 -33.12 38.50
N TYR A 3 -28.98 -33.96 37.98
CA TYR A 3 -29.17 -34.17 36.53
C TYR A 3 -29.59 -32.90 35.77
N ILE A 4 -30.37 -32.01 36.39
CA ILE A 4 -30.78 -30.75 35.76
C ILE A 4 -29.61 -29.74 35.79
N PHE A 5 -28.86 -29.73 36.89
CA PHE A 5 -27.67 -28.89 37.02
C PHE A 5 -26.55 -29.31 36.06
N ASP A 6 -26.35 -30.63 35.89
CA ASP A 6 -25.36 -31.17 34.95
C ASP A 6 -25.70 -30.79 33.49
N LYS A 7 -26.97 -30.95 33.10
CA LYS A 7 -27.42 -30.54 31.76
C LYS A 7 -27.31 -29.02 31.51
N PHE A 8 -27.62 -28.24 32.54
CA PHE A 8 -27.50 -26.79 32.44
C PHE A 8 -26.03 -26.37 32.34
N THR A 9 -25.15 -26.99 33.10
CA THR A 9 -23.70 -26.81 33.05
C THR A 9 -23.15 -27.18 31.68
N GLU A 10 -23.56 -28.31 31.13
CA GLU A 10 -23.15 -28.76 29.80
C GLU A 10 -23.67 -27.83 28.69
N TRP A 11 -24.90 -27.32 28.81
CA TRP A 11 -25.45 -26.35 27.88
C TRP A 11 -24.70 -25.04 27.90
N ILE A 12 -24.36 -24.45 29.07
CA ILE A 12 -23.54 -23.25 29.19
C ILE A 12 -22.15 -23.48 28.60
N LYS A 13 -21.55 -24.64 28.87
CA LYS A 13 -20.23 -24.99 28.36
C LYS A 13 -20.21 -25.02 26.83
N ASN A 14 -21.18 -25.66 26.20
CA ASN A 14 -21.30 -25.70 24.75
C ASN A 14 -21.54 -24.32 24.17
N LEU A 15 -22.39 -23.49 24.79
CA LEU A 15 -22.62 -22.10 24.36
C LEU A 15 -21.35 -21.24 24.40
N LEU A 16 -20.51 -21.41 25.42
CA LEU A 16 -19.24 -20.71 25.56
C LEU A 16 -18.20 -21.21 24.52
N VAL A 17 -18.10 -22.53 24.32
CA VAL A 17 -17.22 -23.15 23.32
C VAL A 17 -17.62 -22.69 21.93
N ASP A 18 -18.88 -22.75 21.56
CA ASP A 18 -19.40 -22.29 20.28
C ASP A 18 -19.14 -20.79 20.10
N GLY A 19 -19.33 -19.98 21.15
CA GLY A 19 -19.06 -18.57 21.13
C GLY A 19 -17.57 -18.24 20.89
N ILE A 20 -16.67 -18.96 21.55
CA ILE A 20 -15.21 -18.81 21.34
C ILE A 20 -14.82 -19.25 19.93
N MET A 21 -15.31 -20.42 19.48
CA MET A 21 -15.01 -20.95 18.15
C MET A 21 -15.50 -20.01 17.04
N ASN A 22 -16.72 -19.49 17.16
CA ASN A 22 -17.27 -18.52 16.22
C ASN A 22 -16.46 -17.21 16.20
N ASN A 23 -16.05 -16.69 17.37
CA ASN A 23 -15.22 -15.51 17.45
C ASN A 23 -13.85 -15.75 16.81
N LEU A 24 -13.20 -16.88 17.08
CA LEU A 24 -11.88 -17.23 16.51
C LEU A 24 -11.97 -17.50 15.01
N SER A 25 -12.94 -18.26 14.54
CA SER A 25 -13.17 -18.46 13.11
C SER A 25 -13.38 -17.10 12.42
N GLY A 26 -14.26 -16.27 12.98
CA GLY A 26 -14.50 -14.93 12.48
C GLY A 26 -13.24 -14.03 12.46
N LEU A 27 -12.33 -14.17 13.42
CA LEU A 27 -11.04 -13.48 13.42
C LEU A 27 -10.17 -13.92 12.26
N PHE A 28 -10.01 -15.22 12.04
CA PHE A 28 -9.18 -15.75 10.96
C PHE A 28 -9.78 -15.45 9.58
N ASP A 29 -11.09 -15.57 9.45
CA ASP A 29 -11.81 -15.23 8.22
C ASP A 29 -11.64 -13.73 7.88
N ASN A 30 -11.77 -12.85 8.88
CA ASN A 30 -11.52 -11.42 8.72
C ASN A 30 -10.06 -11.13 8.32
N VAL A 31 -9.10 -11.80 8.95
CA VAL A 31 -7.67 -11.64 8.60
C VAL A 31 -7.42 -12.06 7.17
N ASN A 32 -7.87 -13.26 6.77
CA ASN A 32 -7.69 -13.76 5.40
C ASN A 32 -8.40 -12.89 4.37
N ALA A 33 -9.64 -12.46 4.66
CA ALA A 33 -10.39 -11.55 3.80
C ALA A 33 -9.65 -10.20 3.64
N LYS A 34 -9.09 -9.64 4.71
CA LYS A 34 -8.34 -8.38 4.66
C LYS A 34 -7.01 -8.50 3.94
N VAL A 35 -6.27 -9.58 4.15
CA VAL A 35 -5.05 -9.88 3.39
C VAL A 35 -5.35 -9.97 1.90
N SER A 36 -6.41 -10.67 1.52
CA SER A 36 -6.86 -10.79 0.13
C SER A 36 -7.33 -9.46 -0.45
N GLU A 37 -8.13 -8.69 0.31
CA GLU A 37 -8.62 -7.37 -0.09
C GLU A 37 -7.44 -6.40 -0.34
N ILE A 38 -6.48 -6.32 0.60
CA ILE A 38 -5.31 -5.46 0.46
C ILE A 38 -4.48 -5.88 -0.76
N SER A 39 -4.22 -7.18 -0.92
CA SER A 39 -3.47 -7.72 -2.06
C SER A 39 -4.13 -7.33 -3.39
N THR A 40 -5.46 -7.40 -3.47
CA THR A 40 -6.23 -7.03 -4.66
C THR A 40 -6.20 -5.51 -4.89
N GLN A 41 -6.41 -4.70 -3.86
CA GLN A 41 -6.43 -3.24 -3.96
C GLN A 41 -5.05 -2.68 -4.34
N ILE A 42 -3.98 -3.18 -3.70
CA ILE A 42 -2.61 -2.77 -3.97
C ILE A 42 -2.12 -3.32 -5.30
N GLY A 43 -2.60 -4.52 -5.65
CA GLY A 43 -2.35 -5.20 -6.90
C GLY A 43 -3.07 -4.60 -8.11
N SER A 44 -3.97 -3.64 -7.95
CA SER A 44 -4.69 -3.00 -9.05
C SER A 44 -3.90 -1.81 -9.62
N THR A 45 -3.92 -1.65 -10.95
CA THR A 45 -3.45 -0.40 -11.59
C THR A 45 -4.42 0.74 -11.26
N PRO A 46 -3.99 2.01 -11.30
CA PRO A 46 -4.91 3.14 -11.09
C PRO A 46 -6.14 3.09 -11.99
N GLN A 47 -5.97 2.71 -13.26
CA GLN A 47 -7.08 2.56 -14.21
C GLN A 47 -8.05 1.45 -13.83
N ALA A 48 -7.55 0.28 -13.40
CA ALA A 48 -8.37 -0.86 -13.02
C ALA A 48 -9.09 -0.65 -11.68
N TRP A 49 -8.50 0.13 -10.77
CA TRP A 49 -9.07 0.40 -9.45
C TRP A 49 -10.38 1.19 -9.53
N ASN A 50 -10.39 2.29 -10.29
CA ASN A 50 -11.63 3.05 -10.57
C ASN A 50 -11.50 3.85 -11.86
N GLY A 51 -12.07 3.34 -12.95
CA GLY A 51 -11.99 3.97 -14.26
C GLY A 51 -12.64 5.36 -14.34
N ASN A 52 -13.67 5.65 -13.53
CA ASN A 52 -14.31 6.95 -13.52
C ASN A 52 -13.40 8.01 -12.88
N ILE A 53 -12.80 7.70 -11.74
CA ILE A 53 -11.85 8.59 -11.07
C ILE A 53 -10.62 8.76 -11.97
N PHE A 54 -10.10 7.68 -12.54
CA PHE A 54 -8.96 7.71 -13.46
C PHE A 54 -9.20 8.68 -14.62
N ASN A 55 -10.33 8.56 -15.31
CA ASN A 55 -10.66 9.42 -16.45
C ASN A 55 -10.88 10.88 -16.03
N MET A 56 -11.49 11.12 -14.89
CA MET A 56 -11.67 12.47 -14.34
C MET A 56 -10.30 13.12 -14.05
N ILE A 57 -9.40 12.42 -13.38
CA ILE A 57 -8.06 12.92 -13.03
C ILE A 57 -7.21 13.11 -14.28
N LYS A 58 -7.29 12.20 -15.26
CA LYS A 58 -6.63 12.35 -16.55
C LYS A 58 -7.10 13.62 -17.27
N ASN A 59 -8.40 13.82 -17.36
CA ASN A 59 -8.97 15.01 -17.99
C ASN A 59 -8.54 16.30 -17.27
N LEU A 60 -8.45 16.28 -15.94
CA LEU A 60 -7.95 17.42 -15.16
C LEU A 60 -6.48 17.70 -15.45
N SER A 61 -5.66 16.66 -15.49
CA SER A 61 -4.23 16.76 -15.83
C SER A 61 -4.03 17.31 -17.24
N ASP A 62 -4.72 16.74 -18.23
CA ASP A 62 -4.52 17.08 -19.65
C ASP A 62 -5.09 18.47 -20.02
N ASN A 63 -6.26 18.84 -19.48
CA ASN A 63 -6.94 20.05 -19.91
C ASN A 63 -6.67 21.28 -19.01
N VAL A 64 -6.24 21.07 -17.77
CA VAL A 64 -6.02 22.19 -16.82
C VAL A 64 -4.54 22.31 -16.47
N ILE A 65 -3.90 21.23 -16.08
CA ILE A 65 -2.50 21.27 -15.58
C ILE A 65 -1.48 21.32 -16.71
N LEU A 66 -1.67 20.55 -17.76
CA LEU A 66 -0.75 20.49 -18.89
C LEU A 66 -0.56 21.85 -19.59
N PRO A 67 -1.59 22.68 -19.84
CA PRO A 67 -1.40 24.04 -20.36
C PRO A 67 -0.55 24.92 -19.44
N ILE A 68 -0.76 24.84 -18.12
CA ILE A 68 0.03 25.56 -17.12
C ILE A 68 1.50 25.11 -17.19
N ALA A 69 1.73 23.80 -17.24
CA ALA A 69 3.05 23.22 -17.38
C ALA A 69 3.75 23.67 -18.68
N GLY A 70 2.99 23.85 -19.76
CA GLY A 70 3.50 24.41 -21.03
C GLY A 70 4.02 25.84 -20.87
N VAL A 71 3.30 26.70 -20.12
CA VAL A 71 3.77 28.07 -19.83
C VAL A 71 5.03 28.03 -18.95
N ILE A 72 5.06 27.17 -17.93
CA ILE A 72 6.25 26.99 -17.07
C ILE A 72 7.43 26.49 -17.91
N LEU A 73 7.22 25.53 -18.79
CA LEU A 73 8.25 25.00 -19.68
C LEU A 73 8.81 26.10 -20.58
N ALA A 74 7.96 26.95 -21.19
CA ALA A 74 8.38 28.07 -22.02
C ALA A 74 9.27 29.05 -21.23
N LEU A 75 8.85 29.40 -19.99
CA LEU A 75 9.64 30.25 -19.10
C LEU A 75 11.00 29.60 -18.76
N VAL A 76 11.01 28.35 -18.37
CA VAL A 76 12.21 27.59 -17.99
C VAL A 76 13.18 27.49 -19.17
N MET A 77 12.67 27.19 -20.37
CA MET A 77 13.52 27.11 -21.57
C MET A 77 14.05 28.46 -22.01
N THR A 78 13.28 29.55 -21.83
CA THR A 78 13.77 30.91 -22.09
C THR A 78 14.90 31.30 -21.13
N LEU A 79 14.76 30.99 -19.83
CA LEU A 79 15.83 31.22 -18.85
C LEU A 79 17.07 30.38 -19.17
N ASP A 80 16.90 29.12 -19.59
CA ASP A 80 17.98 28.22 -19.99
C ASP A 80 18.74 28.82 -21.23
N LEU A 81 18.02 29.42 -22.18
CA LEU A 81 18.62 30.09 -23.33
C LEU A 81 19.42 31.34 -22.91
N ILE A 82 18.84 32.16 -22.01
CA ILE A 82 19.52 33.33 -21.49
C ILE A 82 20.82 32.94 -20.77
N GLN A 83 20.78 31.95 -19.93
CA GLN A 83 21.95 31.40 -19.23
C GLN A 83 23.01 30.89 -20.22
N LEU A 84 22.58 30.13 -21.22
CA LEU A 84 23.47 29.60 -22.26
C LEU A 84 24.23 30.70 -23.01
N ILE A 85 23.61 31.87 -23.21
CA ILE A 85 24.21 33.02 -23.85
C ILE A 85 25.12 33.82 -22.87
N THR A 86 24.66 33.95 -21.61
CA THR A 86 25.32 34.80 -20.59
C THR A 86 26.55 34.13 -19.96
N ASP A 87 26.56 32.81 -19.82
CA ASP A 87 27.66 32.03 -19.22
C ASP A 87 28.97 32.14 -20.06
N ARG A 88 28.88 32.65 -21.29
CA ARG A 88 30.04 32.90 -22.15
C ARG A 88 30.36 34.39 -22.20
N ASN A 89 31.44 34.77 -21.57
CA ASN A 89 31.94 36.17 -21.51
C ASN A 89 32.23 36.85 -22.87
N ASN A 90 32.15 36.11 -23.99
CA ASN A 90 32.37 36.63 -25.35
C ASN A 90 31.24 36.18 -26.28
N LEU A 91 30.36 37.08 -26.68
CA LEU A 91 29.33 36.88 -27.72
C LEU A 91 29.90 36.40 -29.07
N HIS A 92 31.21 36.52 -29.27
CA HIS A 92 31.92 36.07 -30.48
C HIS A 92 32.13 34.54 -30.53
N ASP A 93 32.03 33.83 -29.40
CA ASP A 93 32.26 32.39 -29.31
C ASP A 93 30.97 31.58 -29.24
N VAL A 94 29.81 32.15 -29.61
CA VAL A 94 28.53 31.47 -29.66
C VAL A 94 28.50 30.58 -30.90
N ASP A 95 28.87 29.31 -30.72
CA ASP A 95 28.86 28.31 -31.76
C ASP A 95 27.39 27.90 -32.13
N THR A 96 27.11 27.86 -33.43
CA THR A 96 25.81 27.40 -33.97
C THR A 96 25.37 26.03 -33.39
N TRP A 97 26.35 25.17 -33.05
CA TRP A 97 26.12 23.87 -32.43
C TRP A 97 25.45 23.96 -31.06
N MET A 98 25.64 25.06 -30.33
CA MET A 98 24.99 25.28 -29.03
C MET A 98 23.49 25.50 -29.18
N PHE A 99 23.06 26.23 -30.21
CA PHE A 99 21.64 26.42 -30.50
C PHE A 99 20.99 25.12 -30.92
N PHE A 100 21.65 24.27 -31.70
CA PHE A 100 21.15 22.96 -32.04
C PHE A 100 20.93 22.06 -30.79
N LYS A 101 21.88 22.07 -29.85
CA LYS A 101 21.72 21.36 -28.58
C LYS A 101 20.53 21.88 -27.77
N TRP A 102 20.36 23.20 -27.70
CA TRP A 102 19.24 23.80 -27.00
C TRP A 102 17.90 23.49 -27.68
N ILE A 103 17.81 23.58 -29.02
CA ILE A 103 16.59 23.19 -29.77
C ILE A 103 16.24 21.72 -29.52
N PHE A 104 17.22 20.83 -29.61
CA PHE A 104 17.02 19.41 -29.37
C PHE A 104 16.55 19.15 -27.92
N LYS A 105 17.20 19.80 -26.96
CA LYS A 105 16.80 19.74 -25.53
C LYS A 105 15.37 20.23 -25.34
N THR A 106 14.98 21.32 -25.98
CA THR A 106 13.62 21.88 -25.93
C THR A 106 12.60 20.90 -26.54
N ALA A 107 12.91 20.32 -27.70
CA ALA A 107 12.06 19.33 -28.34
C ALA A 107 11.85 18.10 -27.44
N CYS A 108 12.90 17.57 -26.83
CA CYS A 108 12.80 16.48 -25.86
C CYS A 108 11.95 16.88 -24.64
N ALA A 109 12.12 18.11 -24.14
CA ALA A 109 11.34 18.62 -23.01
C ALA A 109 9.84 18.70 -23.33
N VAL A 110 9.50 19.22 -24.51
CA VAL A 110 8.10 19.28 -24.99
C VAL A 110 7.51 17.87 -25.09
N LEU A 111 8.25 16.91 -25.66
CA LEU A 111 7.79 15.51 -25.75
C LEU A 111 7.55 14.89 -24.37
N VAL A 112 8.46 15.07 -23.42
CA VAL A 112 8.31 14.55 -22.06
C VAL A 112 7.11 15.17 -21.37
N VAL A 113 6.91 16.48 -21.46
CA VAL A 113 5.77 17.17 -20.82
C VAL A 113 4.46 16.78 -21.48
N SER A 114 4.40 16.68 -22.81
CA SER A 114 3.19 16.27 -23.54
C SER A 114 2.75 14.83 -23.24
N HIS A 115 3.70 13.93 -22.95
CA HIS A 115 3.44 12.53 -22.66
C HIS A 115 3.63 12.19 -21.17
N THR A 116 3.53 13.21 -20.29
CA THR A 116 3.75 13.03 -18.85
C THR A 116 2.79 11.98 -18.28
N TRP A 117 1.52 11.98 -18.69
CA TRP A 117 0.53 11.01 -18.22
C TRP A 117 0.97 9.57 -18.51
N ASP A 118 1.38 9.28 -19.72
CA ASP A 118 1.80 7.95 -20.15
C ASP A 118 3.08 7.50 -19.44
N LEU A 119 4.02 8.42 -19.24
CA LEU A 119 5.26 8.16 -18.49
C LEU A 119 4.97 7.80 -17.03
N VAL A 120 4.09 8.56 -16.39
CA VAL A 120 3.70 8.33 -14.99
C VAL A 120 2.94 7.00 -14.85
N MET A 121 2.00 6.72 -15.76
CA MET A 121 1.29 5.43 -15.74
C MET A 121 2.26 4.26 -15.98
N GLY A 122 3.24 4.41 -16.86
CA GLY A 122 4.29 3.41 -17.08
C GLY A 122 5.09 3.06 -15.83
N VAL A 123 5.34 4.02 -14.94
CA VAL A 123 5.97 3.75 -13.63
C VAL A 123 5.08 2.86 -12.75
N PHE A 124 3.77 3.14 -12.72
CA PHE A 124 2.83 2.32 -11.95
C PHE A 124 2.63 0.93 -12.57
N ASP A 125 2.66 0.80 -13.89
CA ASP A 125 2.57 -0.50 -14.57
C ASP A 125 3.79 -1.38 -14.23
N VAL A 126 5.00 -0.80 -14.20
CA VAL A 126 6.21 -1.51 -13.76
C VAL A 126 6.10 -1.91 -12.28
N ALA A 127 5.66 -1.00 -11.42
CA ALA A 127 5.46 -1.29 -10.00
C ALA A 127 4.43 -2.42 -9.81
N GLN A 128 3.35 -2.40 -10.58
CA GLN A 128 2.31 -3.43 -10.58
C GLN A 128 2.84 -4.81 -10.99
N ASN A 129 3.69 -4.88 -12.00
CA ASN A 129 4.36 -6.13 -12.40
C ASN A 129 5.19 -6.72 -11.25
N VAL A 130 5.93 -5.87 -10.51
CA VAL A 130 6.70 -6.29 -9.35
C VAL A 130 5.78 -6.83 -8.25
N ILE A 131 4.69 -6.13 -7.95
CA ILE A 131 3.70 -6.53 -6.94
C ILE A 131 3.06 -7.89 -7.32
N SER A 132 2.61 -8.05 -8.56
CA SER A 132 1.96 -9.27 -9.04
C SER A 132 2.89 -10.49 -8.98
N ARG A 133 4.15 -10.32 -9.36
CA ARG A 133 5.15 -11.41 -9.25
C ARG A 133 5.43 -11.77 -7.79
N SER A 134 5.52 -10.77 -6.93
CA SER A 134 5.72 -10.98 -5.48
C SER A 134 4.53 -11.70 -4.85
N SER A 135 3.31 -11.32 -5.21
CA SER A 135 2.08 -11.98 -4.77
C SER A 135 2.04 -13.46 -5.17
N GLY A 136 2.49 -13.80 -6.39
CA GLY A 136 2.58 -15.18 -6.85
C GLY A 136 3.53 -16.05 -6.00
N ILE A 137 4.68 -15.49 -5.59
CA ILE A 137 5.64 -16.18 -4.72
C ILE A 137 5.05 -16.36 -3.30
N ILE A 138 4.42 -15.32 -2.79
CA ILE A 138 3.82 -15.30 -1.44
C ILE A 138 2.69 -16.32 -1.35
N ASN A 139 1.75 -16.32 -2.30
CA ASN A 139 0.60 -17.24 -2.30
C ASN A 139 1.02 -18.71 -2.44
N GLY A 140 2.13 -19.00 -3.11
CA GLY A 140 2.68 -20.36 -3.20
C GLY A 140 3.26 -20.89 -1.88
N THR A 141 3.57 -19.99 -0.94
CA THR A 141 4.20 -20.35 0.35
C THR A 141 3.16 -20.41 1.51
N LEU A 142 1.95 -19.86 1.31
CA LEU A 142 0.96 -19.65 2.35
C LEU A 142 -0.23 -20.64 2.26
N ASN A 143 0.02 -21.95 2.17
CA ASN A 143 -1.03 -22.96 2.36
C ASN A 143 -1.18 -23.28 3.84
N ILE A 144 -2.15 -22.64 4.51
CA ILE A 144 -2.49 -22.92 5.91
C ILE A 144 -3.65 -23.90 5.93
N ASP A 145 -3.43 -25.09 6.44
CA ASP A 145 -4.53 -25.98 6.83
C ASP A 145 -5.05 -25.58 8.23
N ILE A 146 -5.94 -24.59 8.24
CA ILE A 146 -6.56 -24.07 9.46
C ILE A 146 -7.57 -25.09 10.03
N ALA A 147 -8.20 -25.90 9.19
CA ALA A 147 -9.30 -26.76 9.57
C ALA A 147 -8.89 -27.85 10.59
N SER A 148 -7.71 -28.47 10.42
CA SER A 148 -7.19 -29.46 11.34
C SER A 148 -6.90 -28.90 12.74
N HIS A 149 -6.40 -27.66 12.78
CA HIS A 149 -6.08 -26.98 14.05
C HIS A 149 -7.33 -26.53 14.81
N PHE A 150 -8.42 -26.16 14.11
CA PHE A 150 -9.70 -25.83 14.76
C PHE A 150 -10.35 -27.03 15.46
N ALA A 151 -10.32 -28.24 14.87
CA ALA A 151 -10.83 -29.43 15.48
C ALA A 151 -10.09 -29.80 16.79
N ASP A 152 -8.78 -29.62 16.81
CA ASP A 152 -7.94 -29.84 17.99
C ASP A 152 -8.22 -28.81 19.09
N LEU A 153 -8.43 -27.55 18.69
CA LEU A 153 -8.79 -26.45 19.58
C LEU A 153 -10.15 -26.68 20.25
N GLU A 154 -11.16 -27.07 19.48
CA GLU A 154 -12.50 -27.39 20.01
C GLU A 154 -12.44 -28.50 21.06
N THR A 155 -11.65 -29.55 20.79
CA THR A 155 -11.45 -30.64 21.74
C THR A 155 -10.83 -30.17 23.06
N ARG A 156 -9.85 -29.27 22.97
CA ARG A 156 -9.21 -28.67 24.16
C ARG A 156 -10.15 -27.76 24.93
N LEU A 157 -10.94 -26.93 24.25
CA LEU A 157 -11.93 -26.05 24.87
C LEU A 157 -12.99 -26.87 25.62
N GLN A 158 -13.45 -27.99 25.03
CA GLN A 158 -14.38 -28.89 25.69
C GLN A 158 -13.82 -29.57 26.94
N ALA A 159 -12.49 -29.68 27.08
CA ALA A 159 -11.85 -30.18 28.28
C ALA A 159 -11.75 -29.16 29.44
N MET A 160 -11.91 -27.86 29.15
CA MET A 160 -11.75 -26.79 30.13
C MET A 160 -12.94 -26.57 31.04
N GLY A 161 -12.73 -25.94 32.20
CA GLY A 161 -13.78 -25.55 33.14
C GLY A 161 -14.57 -24.31 32.68
N ILE A 162 -15.81 -24.13 33.13
CA ILE A 162 -16.68 -23.01 32.77
C ILE A 162 -16.03 -21.65 33.09
N GLY A 163 -15.30 -21.52 34.20
CA GLY A 163 -14.64 -20.29 34.59
C GLY A 163 -13.54 -19.91 33.63
N GLU A 164 -12.75 -20.86 33.15
CA GLU A 164 -11.71 -20.68 32.13
C GLU A 164 -12.31 -20.31 30.77
N LEU A 165 -13.38 -20.98 30.37
CA LEU A 165 -14.10 -20.72 29.12
C LEU A 165 -14.72 -19.32 29.12
N LEU A 166 -15.29 -18.86 30.22
CA LEU A 166 -15.85 -17.52 30.34
C LEU A 166 -14.76 -16.44 30.19
N GLY A 167 -13.58 -16.69 30.78
CA GLY A 167 -12.40 -15.84 30.60
C GLY A 167 -11.93 -15.77 29.16
N LEU A 168 -11.84 -16.91 28.46
CA LEU A 168 -11.46 -16.99 27.06
C LEU A 168 -12.51 -16.36 26.13
N TRP A 169 -13.79 -16.56 26.41
CA TRP A 169 -14.89 -15.93 25.66
C TRP A 169 -14.81 -14.41 25.73
N LEU A 170 -14.60 -13.85 26.93
CA LEU A 170 -14.44 -12.40 27.11
C LEU A 170 -13.20 -11.87 26.38
N GLN A 171 -12.09 -12.61 26.45
CA GLN A 171 -10.86 -12.25 25.71
C GLN A 171 -11.09 -12.27 24.21
N SER A 172 -11.72 -13.31 23.65
CA SER A 172 -12.00 -13.41 22.21
C SER A 172 -12.91 -12.28 21.72
N PHE A 173 -13.86 -11.84 22.54
CA PHE A 173 -14.74 -10.72 22.24
C PHE A 173 -13.98 -9.39 22.17
N ILE A 174 -13.11 -9.11 23.16
CA ILE A 174 -12.27 -7.90 23.18
C ILE A 174 -11.35 -7.86 21.95
N VAL A 175 -10.73 -9.00 21.64
CA VAL A 175 -9.87 -9.12 20.46
C VAL A 175 -10.67 -8.90 19.17
N GLY A 176 -11.89 -9.41 19.09
CA GLY A 176 -12.79 -9.19 17.94
C GLY A 176 -13.06 -7.69 17.68
N ILE A 177 -13.37 -6.92 18.72
CA ILE A 177 -13.56 -5.46 18.61
C ILE A 177 -12.27 -4.78 18.14
N THR A 178 -11.13 -5.15 18.70
CA THR A 178 -9.84 -4.58 18.31
C THR A 178 -9.50 -4.88 16.85
N MET A 179 -9.75 -6.12 16.40
CA MET A 179 -9.54 -6.52 15.00
C MET A 179 -10.45 -5.75 14.03
N TRP A 180 -11.70 -5.49 14.42
CA TRP A 180 -12.59 -4.63 13.63
C TRP A 180 -12.04 -3.21 13.47
N ALA A 181 -11.55 -2.59 14.55
CA ALA A 181 -10.93 -1.26 14.50
C ALA A 181 -9.66 -1.26 13.61
N LEU A 182 -8.81 -2.28 13.74
CA LEU A 182 -7.60 -2.43 12.92
C LEU A 182 -7.93 -2.66 11.44
N SER A 183 -9.01 -3.33 11.13
CA SER A 183 -9.54 -3.51 9.77
C SER A 183 -9.84 -2.17 9.09
N ILE A 184 -10.39 -1.21 9.83
CA ILE A 184 -10.63 0.16 9.34
C ILE A 184 -9.29 0.87 9.05
N CYS A 185 -8.29 0.72 9.91
CA CYS A 185 -6.95 1.30 9.68
C CYS A 185 -6.32 0.77 8.39
N ILE A 186 -6.41 -0.53 8.15
CA ILE A 186 -5.92 -1.19 6.93
C ILE A 186 -6.62 -0.64 5.68
N PHE A 187 -7.95 -0.51 5.74
CA PHE A 187 -8.74 0.09 4.67
C PHE A 187 -8.24 1.51 4.35
N ILE A 188 -8.06 2.35 5.37
CA ILE A 188 -7.58 3.73 5.19
C ILE A 188 -6.20 3.75 4.50
N ILE A 189 -5.30 2.84 4.84
CA ILE A 189 -3.96 2.77 4.24
C ILE A 189 -4.04 2.39 2.76
N ALA A 190 -4.83 1.36 2.42
CA ALA A 190 -4.95 0.88 1.05
C ALA A 190 -5.61 1.92 0.13
N TYR A 191 -6.74 2.47 0.55
CA TYR A 191 -7.46 3.49 -0.21
C TYR A 191 -6.72 4.83 -0.22
N GLY A 192 -6.11 5.22 0.90
CA GLY A 192 -5.31 6.44 1.02
C GLY A 192 -4.15 6.46 0.05
N ARG A 193 -3.46 5.32 -0.14
CA ARG A 193 -2.42 5.19 -1.15
C ARG A 193 -2.94 5.44 -2.57
N MET A 194 -4.09 4.88 -2.95
CA MET A 194 -4.67 5.09 -4.28
C MET A 194 -5.06 6.55 -4.50
N ILE A 195 -5.61 7.21 -3.48
CA ILE A 195 -5.91 8.65 -3.54
C ILE A 195 -4.62 9.46 -3.70
N GLU A 196 -3.55 9.13 -2.95
CA GLU A 196 -2.24 9.78 -3.07
C GLU A 196 -1.68 9.62 -4.50
N ILE A 197 -1.79 8.43 -5.11
CA ILE A 197 -1.39 8.19 -6.51
C ILE A 197 -2.13 9.16 -7.44
N TYR A 198 -3.45 9.27 -7.34
CA TYR A 198 -4.22 10.16 -8.20
C TYR A 198 -3.86 11.64 -7.98
N LEU A 199 -3.67 12.08 -6.73
CA LEU A 199 -3.29 13.46 -6.41
C LEU A 199 -1.93 13.79 -7.00
N VAL A 200 -0.94 12.94 -6.78
CA VAL A 200 0.42 13.15 -7.30
C VAL A 200 0.42 13.13 -8.83
N THR A 201 -0.32 12.20 -9.45
CA THR A 201 -0.40 12.08 -10.90
C THR A 201 -1.11 13.27 -11.55
N SER A 202 -2.14 13.84 -10.90
CA SER A 202 -2.90 14.96 -11.44
C SER A 202 -2.03 16.19 -11.73
N VAL A 203 -1.01 16.44 -10.92
CA VAL A 203 -0.12 17.61 -11.02
C VAL A 203 1.22 17.31 -11.72
N ALA A 204 1.40 16.10 -12.21
CA ALA A 204 2.64 15.59 -12.80
C ALA A 204 3.27 16.50 -13.88
N PRO A 205 2.51 17.12 -14.81
CA PRO A 205 3.10 17.95 -15.85
C PRO A 205 3.92 19.13 -15.30
N ILE A 206 3.56 19.69 -14.14
CA ILE A 206 4.25 20.86 -13.56
C ILE A 206 5.70 20.51 -13.19
N PRO A 207 6.00 19.56 -12.29
CA PRO A 207 7.37 19.21 -11.96
C PRO A 207 8.14 18.63 -13.16
N MET A 208 7.48 17.95 -14.09
CA MET A 208 8.11 17.42 -15.29
C MET A 208 8.57 18.54 -16.23
N SER A 209 7.86 19.66 -16.29
CA SER A 209 8.25 20.83 -17.10
C SER A 209 9.55 21.51 -16.64
N THR A 210 9.90 21.36 -15.36
CA THR A 210 11.13 21.93 -14.79
C THR A 210 12.35 21.03 -14.94
N MET A 211 12.15 19.73 -15.24
CA MET A 211 13.18 18.70 -15.16
C MET A 211 14.39 18.96 -16.08
N VAL A 212 14.18 19.67 -17.16
CA VAL A 212 15.19 19.87 -18.22
C VAL A 212 16.19 21.00 -17.88
N ASN A 213 15.83 21.92 -16.99
CA ASN A 213 16.69 23.03 -16.58
C ASN A 213 17.66 22.57 -15.46
N ARG A 214 18.87 23.12 -15.48
CA ARG A 214 19.92 22.76 -14.52
C ARG A 214 19.62 23.24 -13.10
N GLU A 215 19.00 24.39 -12.93
CA GLU A 215 18.71 25.00 -11.63
C GLU A 215 17.37 24.49 -11.07
N TRP A 216 16.36 24.39 -11.91
CA TRP A 216 14.99 24.02 -11.51
C TRP A 216 14.70 22.52 -11.65
N GLY A 217 15.58 21.78 -12.32
CA GLY A 217 15.41 20.37 -12.61
C GLY A 217 15.36 19.46 -11.38
N GLN A 218 15.85 19.95 -10.24
CA GLN A 218 15.78 19.21 -8.98
C GLN A 218 14.34 18.95 -8.54
N MET A 219 13.39 19.87 -8.85
CA MET A 219 11.97 19.69 -8.58
C MET A 219 11.41 18.47 -9.35
N GLY A 220 11.68 18.40 -10.66
CA GLY A 220 11.24 17.27 -11.49
C GLY A 220 11.91 15.95 -11.11
N GLN A 221 13.20 15.98 -10.76
CA GLN A 221 13.91 14.79 -10.30
C GLN A 221 13.35 14.26 -8.96
N ASN A 222 13.09 15.15 -7.99
CA ASN A 222 12.48 14.77 -6.71
C ASN A 222 11.06 14.23 -6.91
N TYR A 223 10.32 14.82 -7.83
CA TYR A 223 8.99 14.31 -8.19
C TYR A 223 9.07 12.87 -8.74
N LEU A 224 9.98 12.58 -9.68
CA LEU A 224 10.17 11.23 -10.18
C LEU A 224 10.56 10.23 -9.07
N ARG A 225 11.48 10.64 -8.19
CA ARG A 225 11.85 9.81 -7.02
C ARG A 225 10.65 9.52 -6.13
N SER A 226 9.81 10.53 -5.88
CA SER A 226 8.57 10.37 -5.10
C SER A 226 7.57 9.45 -5.80
N LEU A 227 7.47 9.54 -7.13
CA LEU A 227 6.62 8.68 -7.93
C LEU A 227 7.06 7.22 -7.87
N PHE A 228 8.36 6.95 -8.02
CA PHE A 228 8.92 5.61 -7.86
C PHE A 228 8.72 5.09 -6.42
N ALA A 229 8.93 5.93 -5.42
CA ALA A 229 8.69 5.57 -4.02
C ALA A 229 7.24 5.17 -3.80
N LEU A 230 6.28 5.93 -4.34
CA LEU A 230 4.85 5.65 -4.23
C LEU A 230 4.46 4.36 -4.96
N GLY A 231 5.02 4.11 -6.15
CA GLY A 231 4.86 2.84 -6.87
C GLY A 231 5.41 1.66 -6.06
N PHE A 232 6.63 1.79 -5.53
CA PHE A 232 7.32 0.73 -4.80
C PHE A 232 6.75 0.48 -3.41
N GLN A 233 6.05 1.45 -2.81
CA GLN A 233 5.34 1.28 -1.55
C GLN A 233 4.40 0.07 -1.58
N GLY A 234 3.73 -0.18 -2.71
CA GLY A 234 2.86 -1.35 -2.88
C GLY A 234 3.60 -2.68 -2.69
N PHE A 235 4.82 -2.79 -3.20
CA PHE A 235 5.67 -3.96 -2.96
C PHE A 235 6.00 -4.12 -1.46
N LEU A 236 6.38 -3.03 -0.77
CA LEU A 236 6.65 -3.09 0.67
C LEU A 236 5.43 -3.51 1.48
N ILE A 237 4.24 -3.05 1.12
CA ILE A 237 2.98 -3.48 1.74
C ILE A 237 2.79 -4.98 1.54
N MET A 238 3.02 -5.52 0.33
CA MET A 238 2.93 -6.97 0.08
C MET A 238 3.92 -7.78 0.92
N VAL A 239 5.15 -7.29 1.08
CA VAL A 239 6.14 -7.93 1.96
C VAL A 239 5.68 -7.94 3.43
N CYS A 240 5.12 -6.82 3.92
CA CYS A 240 4.58 -6.74 5.28
C CYS A 240 3.44 -7.76 5.49
N ILE A 241 2.54 -7.89 4.52
CA ILE A 241 1.44 -8.87 4.55
C ILE A 241 1.99 -10.30 4.57
N ALA A 242 3.01 -10.60 3.76
CA ALA A 242 3.63 -11.92 3.73
C ALA A 242 4.27 -12.29 5.07
N ILE A 243 5.01 -11.36 5.68
CA ILE A 243 5.60 -11.56 7.02
C ILE A 243 4.49 -11.80 8.05
N TYR A 244 3.45 -10.98 8.02
CA TYR A 244 2.30 -11.13 8.91
C TYR A 244 1.64 -12.50 8.78
N ALA A 245 1.40 -12.97 7.56
CA ALA A 245 0.78 -14.27 7.32
C ALA A 245 1.63 -15.42 7.88
N VAL A 246 2.96 -15.37 7.74
CA VAL A 246 3.87 -16.36 8.34
C VAL A 246 3.83 -16.30 9.88
N LEU A 247 3.79 -15.10 10.47
CA LEU A 247 3.69 -14.94 11.92
C LEU A 247 2.40 -15.54 12.49
N VAL A 248 1.28 -15.32 11.79
CA VAL A 248 -0.03 -15.89 12.18
C VAL A 248 -0.04 -17.41 12.02
N GLN A 249 0.59 -17.96 10.98
CA GLN A 249 0.74 -19.43 10.84
C GLN A 249 1.45 -20.06 12.03
N ASN A 250 2.57 -19.49 12.44
CA ASN A 250 3.36 -20.02 13.55
C ASN A 250 2.60 -19.98 14.88
N MET A 251 1.64 -19.07 15.03
CA MET A 251 0.82 -18.93 16.22
C MET A 251 -0.24 -20.04 16.37
N ILE A 252 -0.79 -20.53 15.27
CA ILE A 252 -1.82 -21.58 15.26
C ILE A 252 -1.30 -22.89 15.88
N VAL A 253 0.03 -23.07 15.88
CA VAL A 253 0.71 -24.23 16.48
C VAL A 253 0.86 -24.12 18.00
N ASP A 254 0.57 -22.96 18.61
CA ASP A 254 0.73 -22.77 20.06
C ASP A 254 -0.30 -23.57 20.84
N THR A 255 0.16 -24.21 21.91
CA THR A 255 -0.65 -25.07 22.76
C THR A 255 -1.59 -24.29 23.68
N ASN A 256 -1.32 -23.00 23.91
CA ASN A 256 -2.09 -22.15 24.81
C ASN A 256 -3.04 -21.21 24.04
N VAL A 257 -4.33 -21.48 24.12
CA VAL A 257 -5.37 -20.72 23.41
C VAL A 257 -5.38 -19.23 23.74
N SER A 258 -5.18 -18.87 25.02
CA SER A 258 -5.13 -17.47 25.45
C SER A 258 -3.94 -16.74 24.82
N THR A 259 -2.76 -17.37 24.84
CA THR A 259 -1.54 -16.83 24.20
C THR A 259 -1.75 -16.65 22.69
N ALA A 260 -2.36 -17.60 22.02
CA ALA A 260 -2.66 -17.55 20.60
C ALA A 260 -3.57 -16.35 20.26
N ILE A 261 -4.65 -16.14 21.02
CA ILE A 261 -5.58 -15.02 20.83
C ILE A 261 -4.87 -13.66 20.96
N TRP A 262 -4.08 -13.47 22.03
CA TRP A 262 -3.35 -12.23 22.28
C TRP A 262 -2.22 -11.98 21.26
N SER A 263 -1.55 -13.05 20.81
CA SER A 263 -0.52 -12.96 19.78
C SER A 263 -1.09 -12.54 18.44
N CYS A 264 -2.27 -13.06 18.06
CA CYS A 264 -2.97 -12.64 16.83
C CYS A 264 -3.26 -11.14 16.84
N MET A 265 -3.79 -10.62 17.94
CA MET A 265 -4.01 -9.20 18.12
C MET A 265 -2.70 -8.41 18.01
N GLY A 266 -1.66 -8.85 18.71
CA GLY A 266 -0.34 -8.22 18.71
C GLY A 266 0.26 -8.13 17.29
N TYR A 267 0.22 -9.22 16.54
CA TYR A 267 0.71 -9.24 15.14
C TYR A 267 -0.11 -8.35 14.21
N THR A 268 -1.44 -8.28 14.41
CA THR A 268 -2.28 -7.39 13.60
C THR A 268 -2.02 -5.92 13.92
N VAL A 269 -1.82 -5.57 15.20
CA VAL A 269 -1.38 -4.23 15.60
C VAL A 269 -0.03 -3.90 14.96
N LEU A 270 0.92 -4.83 15.01
CA LEU A 270 2.24 -4.69 14.39
C LEU A 270 2.11 -4.47 12.87
N LEU A 271 1.24 -5.24 12.20
CA LEU A 271 0.96 -5.06 10.77
C LEU A 271 0.47 -3.64 10.49
N CYS A 272 -0.52 -3.14 11.23
CA CYS A 272 -1.04 -1.79 11.02
C CYS A 272 0.07 -0.73 11.17
N PHE A 273 0.89 -0.80 12.21
CA PHE A 273 2.00 0.13 12.41
C PHE A 273 3.06 0.04 11.30
N THR A 274 3.40 -1.16 10.86
CA THR A 274 4.37 -1.34 9.76
C THR A 274 3.82 -0.82 8.45
N LEU A 275 2.54 -1.05 8.15
CA LEU A 275 1.89 -0.53 6.95
C LEU A 275 1.92 1.01 6.90
N PHE A 276 1.67 1.71 8.01
CA PHE A 276 1.78 3.17 8.07
C PHE A 276 3.21 3.66 7.76
N LYS A 277 4.23 2.88 8.12
CA LYS A 277 5.63 3.23 7.87
C LYS A 277 6.12 2.92 6.45
N THR A 278 5.38 2.13 5.68
CA THR A 278 5.82 1.72 4.32
C THR A 278 6.02 2.92 3.39
N GLY A 279 5.19 3.95 3.49
CA GLY A 279 5.34 5.17 2.69
C GLY A 279 6.63 5.93 2.98
N SER A 280 6.94 6.16 4.25
CA SER A 280 8.19 6.84 4.65
C SER A 280 9.42 5.99 4.32
N LEU A 281 9.33 4.67 4.47
CA LEU A 281 10.40 3.75 4.11
C LEU A 281 10.67 3.78 2.59
N ALA A 282 9.62 3.74 1.77
CA ALA A 282 9.74 3.85 0.33
C ALA A 282 10.40 5.17 -0.07
N LYS A 283 9.95 6.31 0.49
CA LYS A 283 10.56 7.63 0.24
C LYS A 283 12.04 7.65 0.63
N SER A 284 12.40 7.05 1.76
CA SER A 284 13.81 6.94 2.20
C SER A 284 14.67 6.12 1.24
N VAL A 285 14.17 5.00 0.72
CA VAL A 285 14.90 4.14 -0.25
C VAL A 285 15.20 4.91 -1.54
N PHE A 286 14.26 5.71 -2.03
CA PHE A 286 14.42 6.49 -3.28
C PHE A 286 15.00 7.88 -3.04
N ASN A 287 15.37 8.23 -1.80
CA ASN A 287 15.84 9.58 -1.43
C ASN A 287 14.87 10.67 -1.92
N ALA A 288 13.59 10.43 -1.73
CA ALA A 288 12.49 11.33 -2.09
C ALA A 288 12.15 12.21 -0.89
N HIS A 289 12.24 13.53 -1.08
CA HIS A 289 12.00 14.54 -0.04
C HIS A 289 10.78 15.38 -0.38
#